data_192d59af80861dd98f0bf97adfd9f28d
#
_entry.id   192d59af80861dd98f0bf97adfd9f28d
#
_cell.length_a   1.000
_cell.length_b   1.000
_cell.length_c   1.000
_cell.angle_alpha   90.00
_cell.angle_beta   90.00
_cell.angle_gamma   90.00
#
_symmetry.space_group_name_H-M   'P 1'
#
loop_
_entity.id
_entity.type
_entity.pdbx_description
1 polymer ?
#
loop_
_entity_poly.entity_id
_entity_poly.type
_entity_poly.pdbx_seq_one_letter_code
_entity_poly.pdbx_strand_id
1 'polypeptide(L)'
;WWAKDNKFWRNRYNVDRIQFNVIRDTPKVFEAFKRGDIDQFGLNLAEYWYDKLPNDDLDVTNGYIHKSTFYNQRPRPTYSLAINTAQPILDNKDIRVGINYATNWQLVIDKFFRGDYERMKTSSDGYGEFSHPTLVSRPFDIELAQEHFAAAGFKERGPDGILVNDAGTRLSFTLSTGYQSLKDIPTILKQEALKAGLEFRIEI
;
A
#
# COMPACT_ATOMS: atom_id res chain seq x y z
N TRP A 1 7.24 17.75 -33.50
CA TRP A 1 7.44 19.04 -34.12
C TRP A 1 8.16 20.00 -33.19
N TRP A 2 7.63 20.28 -32.02
CA TRP A 2 8.23 21.13 -30.98
C TRP A 2 9.56 20.56 -30.42
N ALA A 3 9.70 19.27 -30.37
CA ALA A 3 10.90 18.60 -29.89
C ALA A 3 12.08 18.68 -30.87
N LYS A 4 11.82 18.85 -32.16
CA LYS A 4 12.85 18.78 -33.20
C LYS A 4 13.90 19.90 -33.11
N ASP A 5 13.50 21.07 -32.65
CA ASP A 5 14.38 22.26 -32.58
C ASP A 5 14.84 22.55 -31.13
N ASN A 6 14.41 21.77 -30.16
CA ASN A 6 14.77 21.95 -28.77
C ASN A 6 16.00 21.09 -28.40
N LYS A 7 17.14 21.75 -28.21
CA LYS A 7 18.41 21.11 -27.84
C LYS A 7 18.31 20.24 -26.59
N PHE A 8 17.44 20.58 -25.65
CA PHE A 8 17.20 19.80 -24.44
C PHE A 8 16.64 18.41 -24.78
N TRP A 9 15.72 18.32 -25.72
CA TRP A 9 15.13 17.06 -26.14
C TRP A 9 16.08 16.21 -26.97
N ARG A 10 16.93 16.80 -27.81
CA ARG A 10 17.93 16.08 -28.61
C ARG A 10 18.94 15.32 -27.75
N ASN A 11 19.29 15.88 -26.60
CA ASN A 11 20.26 15.28 -25.68
C ASN A 11 19.63 14.40 -24.61
N ARG A 12 18.30 14.32 -24.56
CA ARG A 12 17.58 13.59 -23.50
C ARG A 12 17.32 12.12 -23.86
N TYR A 13 17.18 11.80 -25.13
CA TYR A 13 16.83 10.47 -25.58
C TYR A 13 17.90 9.94 -26.53
N ASN A 14 18.40 8.74 -26.21
CA ASN A 14 19.38 8.02 -27.03
C ASN A 14 18.73 7.01 -27.98
N VAL A 15 17.40 7.00 -28.07
CA VAL A 15 16.62 6.06 -28.84
C VAL A 15 15.82 6.79 -29.92
N ASP A 16 15.75 6.23 -31.12
CA ASP A 16 15.01 6.79 -32.23
C ASP A 16 13.52 6.43 -32.19
N ARG A 17 13.19 5.33 -31.53
CA ARG A 17 11.82 4.82 -31.47
C ARG A 17 11.51 4.25 -30.09
N ILE A 18 10.35 4.62 -29.54
CA ILE A 18 9.76 4.00 -28.35
C ILE A 18 8.45 3.35 -28.78
N GLN A 19 8.30 2.07 -28.51
CA GLN A 19 7.08 1.31 -28.77
C GLN A 19 6.44 0.89 -27.46
N PHE A 20 5.14 1.17 -27.30
CA PHE A 20 4.37 0.75 -26.13
C PHE A 20 3.51 -0.46 -26.49
N ASN A 21 3.77 -1.59 -25.86
CA ASN A 21 2.96 -2.80 -25.95
C ASN A 21 2.00 -2.86 -24.77
N VAL A 22 0.69 -2.84 -25.02
CA VAL A 22 -0.33 -2.85 -23.98
C VAL A 22 -0.64 -4.28 -23.57
N ILE A 23 -0.13 -4.71 -22.43
CA ILE A 23 -0.42 -6.00 -21.80
C ILE A 23 -1.04 -5.69 -20.42
N ARG A 24 -2.28 -6.11 -20.20
CA ARG A 24 -3.04 -5.74 -18.97
C ARG A 24 -2.71 -6.58 -17.74
N ASP A 25 -2.15 -7.74 -17.94
CA ASP A 25 -1.83 -8.72 -16.90
C ASP A 25 -0.36 -8.62 -16.50
N THR A 26 -0.07 -8.19 -15.27
CA THR A 26 1.30 -7.96 -14.80
C THR A 26 2.21 -9.20 -14.86
N PRO A 27 1.77 -10.40 -14.44
CA PRO A 27 2.56 -11.61 -14.65
C PRO A 27 2.96 -11.83 -16.12
N LYS A 28 2.04 -11.62 -17.07
CA LYS A 28 2.34 -11.75 -18.51
C LYS A 28 3.32 -10.69 -19.01
N VAL A 29 3.24 -9.47 -18.46
CA VAL A 29 4.25 -8.42 -18.76
C VAL A 29 5.63 -8.87 -18.30
N PHE A 30 5.72 -9.42 -17.10
CA PHE A 30 6.99 -9.90 -16.56
C PHE A 30 7.58 -11.06 -17.39
N GLU A 31 6.75 -12.02 -17.81
CA GLU A 31 7.19 -13.09 -18.70
C GLU A 31 7.65 -12.58 -20.07
N ALA A 32 6.95 -11.59 -20.63
CA ALA A 32 7.37 -10.93 -21.88
C ALA A 32 8.71 -10.21 -21.73
N PHE A 33 8.93 -9.58 -20.56
CA PHE A 33 10.21 -8.95 -20.22
C PHE A 33 11.34 -9.99 -20.14
N LYS A 34 11.14 -11.10 -19.42
CA LYS A 34 12.15 -12.17 -19.30
C LYS A 34 12.49 -12.83 -20.67
N ARG A 35 11.56 -12.85 -21.61
CA ARG A 35 11.83 -13.34 -22.98
C ARG A 35 12.53 -12.31 -23.88
N GLY A 36 12.67 -11.06 -23.44
CA GLY A 36 13.22 -9.98 -24.26
C GLY A 36 12.22 -9.36 -25.26
N ASP A 37 10.91 -9.64 -25.11
CA ASP A 37 9.86 -8.99 -25.93
C ASP A 37 9.64 -7.53 -25.53
N ILE A 38 10.11 -7.15 -24.33
CA ILE A 38 10.01 -5.81 -23.73
C ILE A 38 11.35 -5.47 -23.10
N ASP A 39 11.86 -4.26 -23.40
CA ASP A 39 13.18 -3.80 -22.94
C ASP A 39 13.19 -3.28 -21.50
N GLN A 40 12.04 -2.91 -20.95
CA GLN A 40 11.94 -2.33 -19.61
C GLN A 40 10.71 -2.83 -18.86
N PHE A 41 10.91 -3.20 -17.60
CA PHE A 41 9.84 -3.57 -16.66
C PHE A 41 10.00 -2.84 -15.34
N GLY A 42 8.91 -2.22 -14.87
CA GLY A 42 8.87 -1.55 -13.56
C GLY A 42 8.55 -2.55 -12.45
N LEU A 43 9.51 -2.83 -11.57
CA LEU A 43 9.37 -3.73 -10.43
C LEU A 43 8.67 -3.01 -9.26
N ASN A 44 7.36 -2.88 -9.33
CA ASN A 44 6.57 -2.13 -8.35
C ASN A 44 6.17 -2.95 -7.10
N LEU A 45 6.33 -4.27 -7.16
CA LEU A 45 6.05 -5.18 -6.06
C LEU A 45 7.34 -5.85 -5.61
N ALA A 46 7.56 -5.90 -4.30
CA ALA A 46 8.72 -6.53 -3.68
C ALA A 46 8.93 -7.98 -4.13
N GLU A 47 7.84 -8.75 -4.33
CA GLU A 47 7.88 -10.12 -4.84
C GLU A 47 8.66 -10.23 -6.16
N TYR A 48 8.44 -9.31 -7.12
CA TYR A 48 9.16 -9.35 -8.40
C TYR A 48 10.65 -9.04 -8.24
N TRP A 49 10.98 -8.12 -7.33
CA TRP A 49 12.37 -7.72 -7.10
C TRP A 49 13.18 -8.79 -6.37
N TYR A 50 12.60 -9.41 -5.34
CA TYR A 50 13.31 -10.34 -4.45
C TYR A 50 13.12 -11.81 -4.84
N ASP A 51 11.91 -12.22 -5.30
CA ASP A 51 11.60 -13.63 -5.50
C ASP A 51 11.58 -14.03 -6.97
N LYS A 52 10.98 -13.21 -7.84
CA LYS A 52 10.83 -13.53 -9.27
C LYS A 52 12.08 -13.22 -10.07
N LEU A 53 12.86 -12.22 -9.62
CA LEU A 53 14.12 -11.82 -10.24
C LEU A 53 15.16 -11.57 -9.14
N PRO A 54 15.59 -12.60 -8.40
CA PRO A 54 16.63 -12.45 -7.38
C PRO A 54 17.98 -12.04 -8.01
N ASN A 55 18.91 -11.58 -7.19
CA ASN A 55 20.20 -11.11 -7.71
C ASN A 55 21.11 -12.23 -8.24
N ASP A 56 20.84 -13.46 -7.86
CA ASP A 56 21.50 -14.69 -8.34
C ASP A 56 20.76 -15.37 -9.52
N ASP A 57 19.70 -14.76 -10.03
CA ASP A 57 19.06 -15.21 -11.28
C ASP A 57 20.08 -15.18 -12.42
N LEU A 58 20.08 -16.22 -13.28
CA LEU A 58 21.06 -16.36 -14.35
C LEU A 58 21.03 -15.21 -15.36
N ASP A 59 19.86 -14.65 -15.65
CA ASP A 59 19.75 -13.52 -16.56
C ASP A 59 20.36 -12.25 -15.97
N VAL A 60 20.33 -12.11 -14.61
CA VAL A 60 20.94 -11.00 -13.90
C VAL A 60 22.47 -11.21 -13.80
N THR A 61 22.91 -12.40 -13.40
CA THR A 61 24.34 -12.69 -13.22
C THR A 61 25.12 -12.71 -14.52
N ASN A 62 24.48 -13.11 -15.63
CA ASN A 62 25.07 -13.05 -16.97
C ASN A 62 24.99 -11.66 -17.62
N GLY A 63 24.35 -10.69 -16.96
CA GLY A 63 24.24 -9.32 -17.46
C GLY A 63 23.20 -9.11 -18.56
N TYR A 64 22.29 -10.07 -18.80
CA TYR A 64 21.18 -9.89 -19.74
C TYR A 64 20.10 -8.97 -19.17
N ILE A 65 19.90 -9.00 -17.85
CA ILE A 65 18.97 -8.13 -17.12
C ILE A 65 19.74 -7.28 -16.12
N HIS A 66 19.60 -5.97 -16.23
CA HIS A 66 20.15 -5.01 -15.27
C HIS A 66 19.07 -4.52 -14.32
N LYS A 67 19.26 -4.77 -13.01
CA LYS A 67 18.41 -4.22 -11.95
C LYS A 67 18.94 -2.86 -11.52
N SER A 68 18.08 -1.84 -11.51
CA SER A 68 18.48 -0.49 -11.09
C SER A 68 17.40 0.13 -10.21
N THR A 69 17.82 0.78 -9.12
CA THR A 69 16.94 1.55 -8.24
C THR A 69 17.27 3.03 -8.38
N PHE A 70 16.26 3.84 -8.65
CA PHE A 70 16.41 5.28 -8.81
C PHE A 70 15.66 6.00 -7.68
N TYR A 71 16.38 6.88 -6.99
CA TYR A 71 15.82 7.70 -5.94
C TYR A 71 15.61 9.14 -6.43
N ASN A 72 14.53 9.76 -6.00
CA ASN A 72 14.28 11.17 -6.23
C ASN A 72 13.55 11.77 -5.01
N GLN A 73 13.49 13.09 -4.93
CA GLN A 73 12.83 13.81 -3.84
C GLN A 73 11.35 14.11 -4.12
N ARG A 74 10.77 13.53 -5.16
CA ARG A 74 9.36 13.74 -5.49
C ARG A 74 8.50 12.97 -4.50
N PRO A 75 7.58 13.64 -3.78
CA PRO A 75 6.63 12.96 -2.92
C PRO A 75 5.82 11.93 -3.71
N ARG A 76 5.58 10.78 -3.09
CA ARG A 76 4.80 9.69 -3.68
C ARG A 76 3.41 9.64 -3.07
N PRO A 77 2.40 9.15 -3.81
CA PRO A 77 1.09 8.87 -3.23
C PRO A 77 1.22 7.89 -2.05
N THR A 78 0.44 8.12 -1.01
CA THR A 78 0.37 7.24 0.15
C THR A 78 -0.54 6.05 -0.10
N TYR A 79 -0.15 4.88 0.39
CA TYR A 79 -1.09 3.79 0.62
C TYR A 79 -1.77 4.02 1.96
N SER A 80 -3.08 4.12 1.97
CA SER A 80 -3.88 4.35 3.17
C SER A 80 -5.29 3.77 3.02
N LEU A 81 -5.98 3.62 4.14
CA LEU A 81 -7.42 3.34 4.14
C LEU A 81 -8.18 4.67 4.03
N ALA A 82 -8.92 4.86 2.95
CA ALA A 82 -9.87 5.95 2.84
C ALA A 82 -11.15 5.59 3.61
N ILE A 83 -11.53 6.41 4.58
CA ILE A 83 -12.71 6.18 5.42
C ILE A 83 -13.84 7.10 4.97
N ASN A 84 -14.97 6.51 4.57
CA ASN A 84 -16.17 7.27 4.26
C ASN A 84 -16.88 7.71 5.55
N THR A 85 -16.64 8.94 5.97
CA THR A 85 -17.18 9.51 7.21
C THR A 85 -18.67 9.84 7.15
N ALA A 86 -19.32 9.71 6.00
CA ALA A 86 -20.78 9.84 5.86
C ALA A 86 -21.51 8.54 6.21
N GLN A 87 -20.80 7.42 6.36
CA GLN A 87 -21.40 6.16 6.77
C GLN A 87 -21.64 6.14 8.28
N PRO A 88 -22.77 5.58 8.74
CA PRO A 88 -23.03 5.36 10.15
C PRO A 88 -21.86 4.64 10.84
N ILE A 89 -21.60 4.97 12.08
CA ILE A 89 -20.49 4.47 12.91
C ILE A 89 -19.14 5.11 12.50
N LEU A 90 -18.83 5.20 11.19
CA LEU A 90 -17.58 5.81 10.70
C LEU A 90 -17.57 7.35 10.83
N ASP A 91 -18.70 7.99 11.09
CA ASP A 91 -18.81 9.41 11.46
C ASP A 91 -18.28 9.68 12.87
N ASN A 92 -18.22 8.67 13.74
CA ASN A 92 -17.64 8.77 15.08
C ASN A 92 -16.12 8.83 15.02
N LYS A 93 -15.54 9.86 15.65
CA LYS A 93 -14.09 10.07 15.68
C LYS A 93 -13.34 8.94 16.39
N ASP A 94 -13.87 8.42 17.50
CA ASP A 94 -13.19 7.36 18.25
C ASP A 94 -13.14 6.06 17.46
N ILE A 95 -14.17 5.74 16.68
CA ILE A 95 -14.12 4.60 15.75
C ILE A 95 -12.96 4.77 14.76
N ARG A 96 -12.80 5.93 14.14
CA ARG A 96 -11.70 6.15 13.17
C ARG A 96 -10.33 6.12 13.82
N VAL A 97 -10.20 6.61 15.05
CA VAL A 97 -8.95 6.54 15.82
C VAL A 97 -8.67 5.10 16.22
N GLY A 98 -9.66 4.36 16.69
CA GLY A 98 -9.53 2.93 17.01
C GLY A 98 -9.14 2.10 15.79
N ILE A 99 -9.72 2.35 14.60
CA ILE A 99 -9.30 1.73 13.34
C ILE A 99 -7.82 1.99 13.05
N ASN A 100 -7.34 3.22 13.29
CA ASN A 100 -5.94 3.57 13.06
C ASN A 100 -4.99 2.77 13.98
N TYR A 101 -5.34 2.62 15.27
CA TYR A 101 -4.57 1.80 16.19
C TYR A 101 -4.69 0.29 15.91
N ALA A 102 -5.84 -0.19 15.42
CA ALA A 102 -6.09 -1.59 15.10
C ALA A 102 -5.42 -2.06 13.79
N THR A 103 -4.90 -1.14 12.96
CA THR A 103 -4.29 -1.48 11.66
C THR A 103 -2.77 -1.50 11.75
N ASN A 104 -2.18 -2.69 11.61
CA ASN A 104 -0.74 -2.90 11.70
C ASN A 104 -0.04 -2.64 10.36
N TRP A 105 0.15 -1.37 10.03
CA TRP A 105 0.85 -0.97 8.81
C TRP A 105 2.34 -1.31 8.83
N GLN A 106 2.97 -1.38 10.02
CA GLN A 106 4.37 -1.80 10.09
C GLN A 106 4.52 -3.25 9.63
N LEU A 107 3.59 -4.12 10.05
CA LEU A 107 3.60 -5.52 9.58
C LEU A 107 3.40 -5.62 8.05
N VAL A 108 2.56 -4.75 7.46
CA VAL A 108 2.42 -4.66 6.00
C VAL A 108 3.74 -4.27 5.34
N ILE A 109 4.44 -3.26 5.89
CA ILE A 109 5.74 -2.82 5.39
C ILE A 109 6.75 -3.98 5.46
N ASP A 110 6.83 -4.66 6.59
CA ASP A 110 7.81 -5.73 6.80
C ASP A 110 7.52 -6.98 5.97
N LYS A 111 6.26 -7.39 5.86
CA LYS A 111 5.87 -8.66 5.22
C LYS A 111 5.57 -8.53 3.73
N PHE A 112 4.80 -7.52 3.34
CA PHE A 112 4.39 -7.34 1.94
C PHE A 112 5.41 -6.52 1.15
N PHE A 113 5.90 -5.42 1.72
CA PHE A 113 6.88 -4.55 1.07
C PHE A 113 8.34 -4.87 1.42
N ARG A 114 8.58 -5.84 2.29
CA ARG A 114 9.91 -6.30 2.70
C ARG A 114 10.86 -5.21 3.23
N GLY A 115 10.28 -4.19 3.84
CA GLY A 115 11.02 -3.05 4.38
C GLY A 115 11.36 -1.96 3.35
N ASP A 116 10.91 -2.08 2.10
CA ASP A 116 11.20 -1.09 1.05
C ASP A 116 10.41 0.22 1.22
N TYR A 117 9.49 0.28 2.17
CA TYR A 117 8.62 1.44 2.42
C TYR A 117 8.77 1.92 3.86
N GLU A 118 8.53 3.19 4.07
CA GLU A 118 8.51 3.80 5.38
C GLU A 118 7.09 4.17 5.81
N ARG A 119 6.84 4.09 7.11
CA ARG A 119 5.59 4.56 7.71
C ARG A 119 5.54 6.09 7.62
N MET A 120 4.60 6.63 6.86
CA MET A 120 4.41 8.08 6.78
C MET A 120 3.90 8.66 8.09
N LYS A 121 4.43 9.81 8.48
CA LYS A 121 4.01 10.55 9.68
C LYS A 121 2.65 11.19 9.48
N THR A 122 2.45 11.76 8.29
CA THR A 122 1.20 12.43 7.90
C THR A 122 0.93 12.17 6.41
N SER A 123 -0.27 12.51 5.92
CA SER A 123 -0.61 12.43 4.49
C SER A 123 0.21 13.37 3.60
N SER A 124 0.85 14.38 4.18
CA SER A 124 1.72 15.34 3.48
C SER A 124 3.20 15.16 3.80
N ASP A 125 3.59 14.00 4.34
CA ASP A 125 5.00 13.72 4.62
C ASP A 125 5.82 13.71 3.32
N GLY A 126 7.01 14.33 3.36
CA GLY A 126 7.87 14.50 2.18
C GLY A 126 7.53 15.73 1.31
N TYR A 127 6.54 16.55 1.66
CA TYR A 127 6.15 17.76 0.91
C TYR A 127 6.87 19.04 1.41
N GLY A 128 8.05 18.91 2.02
CA GLY A 128 8.84 20.04 2.50
C GLY A 128 8.10 20.87 3.54
N GLU A 129 7.95 22.17 3.32
CA GLU A 129 7.27 23.10 4.24
C GLU A 129 5.78 22.80 4.47
N PHE A 130 5.14 22.02 3.60
CA PHE A 130 3.75 21.56 3.77
C PHE A 130 3.63 20.32 4.66
N SER A 131 4.74 19.73 5.05
CA SER A 131 4.76 18.61 6.01
C SER A 131 4.69 19.15 7.43
N HIS A 132 3.82 18.55 8.27
CA HIS A 132 3.72 18.98 9.66
C HIS A 132 4.98 18.59 10.43
N PRO A 133 5.64 19.51 11.15
CA PRO A 133 6.98 19.28 11.71
C PRO A 133 7.01 18.28 12.87
N THR A 134 5.91 18.12 13.61
CA THR A 134 5.88 17.35 14.88
C THR A 134 4.86 16.22 14.92
N LEU A 135 3.94 16.13 13.96
CA LEU A 135 2.99 15.02 13.92
C LEU A 135 3.70 13.72 13.58
N VAL A 136 3.28 12.65 14.25
CA VAL A 136 3.71 11.27 14.00
C VAL A 136 2.48 10.39 13.77
N SER A 137 2.66 9.33 13.01
CA SER A 137 1.60 8.33 12.84
C SER A 137 1.37 7.58 14.14
N ARG A 138 0.10 7.19 14.40
CA ARG A 138 -0.23 6.34 15.55
C ARG A 138 0.38 4.96 15.34
N PRO A 139 1.01 4.36 16.37
CA PRO A 139 1.49 2.98 16.30
C PRO A 139 0.31 2.00 16.24
N PHE A 140 0.59 0.75 15.90
CA PHE A 140 -0.34 -0.34 16.14
C PHE A 140 -0.41 -0.62 17.63
N ASP A 141 -1.63 -0.58 18.19
CA ASP A 141 -1.87 -0.77 19.62
C ASP A 141 -3.29 -1.28 19.84
N ILE A 142 -3.39 -2.54 20.25
CA ILE A 142 -4.67 -3.21 20.42
C ILE A 142 -5.45 -2.64 21.63
N GLU A 143 -4.76 -2.30 22.70
CA GLU A 143 -5.39 -1.79 23.94
C GLU A 143 -5.98 -0.41 23.68
N LEU A 144 -5.20 0.51 23.08
CA LEU A 144 -5.70 1.82 22.69
C LEU A 144 -6.82 1.74 21.65
N ALA A 145 -6.76 0.78 20.73
CA ALA A 145 -7.86 0.55 19.79
C ALA A 145 -9.15 0.19 20.53
N GLN A 146 -9.08 -0.73 21.49
CA GLN A 146 -10.23 -1.16 22.30
C GLN A 146 -10.78 -0.05 23.19
N GLU A 147 -9.92 0.77 23.79
CA GLU A 147 -10.33 1.95 24.56
C GLU A 147 -11.17 2.92 23.71
N HIS A 148 -10.73 3.22 22.50
CA HIS A 148 -11.47 4.07 21.58
C HIS A 148 -12.78 3.42 21.09
N PHE A 149 -12.78 2.12 20.81
CA PHE A 149 -14.01 1.42 20.45
C PHE A 149 -15.01 1.40 21.62
N ALA A 150 -14.53 1.22 22.85
CA ALA A 150 -15.36 1.28 24.04
C ALA A 150 -15.93 2.68 24.29
N ALA A 151 -15.14 3.75 24.05
CA ALA A 151 -15.62 5.14 24.13
C ALA A 151 -16.73 5.42 23.10
N ALA A 152 -16.68 4.73 21.96
CA ALA A 152 -17.72 4.79 20.92
C ALA A 152 -18.91 3.84 21.17
N GLY A 153 -18.94 3.13 22.33
CA GLY A 153 -20.04 2.25 22.73
C GLY A 153 -19.88 0.78 22.33
N PHE A 154 -18.74 0.36 21.76
CA PHE A 154 -18.46 -1.04 21.40
C PHE A 154 -17.59 -1.68 22.50
N LYS A 155 -18.23 -2.28 23.51
CA LYS A 155 -17.58 -2.80 24.72
C LYS A 155 -17.63 -4.32 24.81
N GLU A 156 -18.74 -4.91 24.39
CA GLU A 156 -18.98 -6.34 24.52
C GLU A 156 -18.44 -7.10 23.32
N ARG A 157 -17.95 -8.31 23.56
CA ARG A 157 -17.54 -9.21 22.47
C ARG A 157 -18.66 -10.20 22.16
N GLY A 158 -19.00 -10.27 20.90
CA GLY A 158 -19.86 -11.35 20.39
C GLY A 158 -19.18 -12.72 20.47
N PRO A 159 -19.91 -13.81 20.20
CA PRO A 159 -19.38 -15.18 20.29
C PRO A 159 -18.21 -15.47 19.34
N ASP A 160 -18.02 -14.66 18.32
CA ASP A 160 -16.92 -14.72 17.35
C ASP A 160 -15.77 -13.74 17.67
N GLY A 161 -15.82 -13.08 18.82
CA GLY A 161 -14.80 -12.14 19.28
C GLY A 161 -14.87 -10.73 18.69
N ILE A 162 -15.86 -10.45 17.81
CA ILE A 162 -16.08 -9.11 17.29
C ILE A 162 -16.83 -8.24 18.30
N LEU A 163 -16.42 -6.99 18.41
CA LEU A 163 -17.07 -6.04 19.31
C LEU A 163 -18.48 -5.69 18.80
N VAL A 164 -19.40 -5.54 19.77
CA VAL A 164 -20.79 -5.13 19.54
C VAL A 164 -21.15 -3.99 20.47
N ASN A 165 -22.07 -3.14 20.06
CA ASN A 165 -22.66 -2.10 20.91
C ASN A 165 -23.94 -2.59 21.60
N ASP A 166 -24.52 -1.77 22.47
CA ASP A 166 -25.75 -2.09 23.24
C ASP A 166 -26.97 -2.39 22.34
N ALA A 167 -26.98 -1.90 21.10
CA ALA A 167 -28.00 -2.21 20.11
C ALA A 167 -27.73 -3.53 19.35
N GLY A 168 -26.67 -4.26 19.67
CA GLY A 168 -26.27 -5.49 18.99
C GLY A 168 -25.57 -5.24 17.64
N THR A 169 -25.24 -4.00 17.30
CA THR A 169 -24.53 -3.69 16.05
C THR A 169 -23.07 -4.12 16.16
N ARG A 170 -22.59 -4.86 15.18
CA ARG A 170 -21.21 -5.35 15.11
C ARG A 170 -20.25 -4.28 14.62
N LEU A 171 -19.05 -4.25 15.15
CA LEU A 171 -17.96 -3.43 14.67
C LEU A 171 -17.32 -4.10 13.42
N SER A 172 -17.98 -3.91 12.29
CA SER A 172 -17.62 -4.60 11.05
C SER A 172 -17.72 -3.65 9.86
N PHE A 173 -16.66 -3.61 9.04
CA PHE A 173 -16.60 -2.76 7.84
C PHE A 173 -16.09 -3.54 6.64
N THR A 174 -16.46 -3.09 5.45
CA THR A 174 -15.94 -3.64 4.20
C THR A 174 -14.74 -2.83 3.72
N LEU A 175 -13.64 -3.52 3.45
CA LEU A 175 -12.47 -2.96 2.76
C LEU A 175 -12.58 -3.35 1.28
N SER A 176 -12.76 -2.36 0.41
CA SER A 176 -12.79 -2.58 -1.04
C SER A 176 -11.49 -2.13 -1.68
N THR A 177 -10.94 -2.93 -2.59
CA THR A 177 -9.79 -2.58 -3.40
C THR A 177 -9.98 -3.02 -4.84
N GLY A 178 -9.63 -2.16 -5.80
CA GLY A 178 -9.63 -2.51 -7.23
C GLY A 178 -8.32 -3.14 -7.71
N TYR A 179 -7.37 -3.37 -6.82
CA TYR A 179 -6.03 -3.86 -7.17
C TYR A 179 -5.81 -5.29 -6.68
N GLN A 180 -5.99 -6.26 -7.56
CA GLN A 180 -5.75 -7.67 -7.26
C GLN A 180 -4.32 -7.93 -6.75
N SER A 181 -3.34 -7.21 -7.23
CA SER A 181 -1.93 -7.31 -6.81
C SER A 181 -1.67 -6.85 -5.36
N LEU A 182 -2.60 -6.13 -4.75
CA LEU A 182 -2.49 -5.63 -3.38
C LEU A 182 -3.41 -6.37 -2.38
N LYS A 183 -4.03 -7.48 -2.78
CA LYS A 183 -5.00 -8.25 -1.98
C LYS A 183 -4.48 -8.74 -0.63
N ASP A 184 -3.17 -8.91 -0.51
CA ASP A 184 -2.55 -9.39 0.74
C ASP A 184 -2.48 -8.30 1.80
N ILE A 185 -2.44 -7.02 1.41
CA ILE A 185 -2.45 -5.89 2.34
C ILE A 185 -3.73 -5.89 3.20
N PRO A 186 -4.96 -5.83 2.63
CA PRO A 186 -6.18 -5.89 3.43
C PRO A 186 -6.31 -7.20 4.21
N THR A 187 -5.72 -8.30 3.74
CA THR A 187 -5.70 -9.57 4.48
C THR A 187 -4.87 -9.48 5.76
N ILE A 188 -3.69 -8.88 5.71
CA ILE A 188 -2.86 -8.61 6.90
C ILE A 188 -3.62 -7.69 7.87
N LEU A 189 -4.15 -6.57 7.36
CA LEU A 189 -4.87 -5.61 8.18
C LEU A 189 -6.11 -6.22 8.85
N LYS A 190 -6.85 -7.09 8.14
CA LYS A 190 -7.98 -7.84 8.68
C LYS A 190 -7.57 -8.72 9.86
N GLN A 191 -6.49 -9.49 9.71
CA GLN A 191 -6.02 -10.40 10.76
C GLN A 191 -5.58 -9.63 12.02
N GLU A 192 -4.90 -8.51 11.84
CA GLU A 192 -4.45 -7.69 12.95
C GLU A 192 -5.61 -6.95 13.63
N ALA A 193 -6.54 -6.38 12.87
CA ALA A 193 -7.71 -5.69 13.40
C ALA A 193 -8.64 -6.62 14.22
N LEU A 194 -8.72 -7.90 13.82
CA LEU A 194 -9.51 -8.90 14.54
C LEU A 194 -9.06 -9.07 16.00
N LYS A 195 -7.77 -8.90 16.29
CA LYS A 195 -7.23 -8.96 17.67
C LYS A 195 -7.84 -7.88 18.56
N ALA A 196 -8.13 -6.71 18.00
CA ALA A 196 -8.81 -5.62 18.69
C ALA A 196 -10.36 -5.77 18.73
N GLY A 197 -10.91 -6.80 18.08
CA GLY A 197 -12.35 -7.03 17.98
C GLY A 197 -13.01 -6.28 16.80
N LEU A 198 -12.22 -5.80 15.86
CA LEU A 198 -12.70 -5.16 14.63
C LEU A 198 -12.70 -6.16 13.47
N GLU A 199 -13.82 -6.34 12.80
CA GLU A 199 -13.94 -7.16 11.61
C GLU A 199 -13.75 -6.31 10.33
N PHE A 200 -12.86 -6.75 9.44
CA PHE A 200 -12.82 -6.30 8.07
C PHE A 200 -13.27 -7.40 7.11
N ARG A 201 -14.28 -7.10 6.29
CA ARG A 201 -14.70 -7.93 5.15
C ARG A 201 -14.01 -7.38 3.91
N ILE A 202 -13.42 -8.25 3.09
CA ILE A 202 -12.62 -7.83 1.93
C ILE A 202 -13.42 -8.04 0.66
N GLU A 203 -13.49 -7.00 -0.19
CA GLU A 203 -14.01 -7.03 -1.55
C GLU A 203 -12.92 -6.57 -2.53
N ILE A 204 -12.71 -7.35 -3.60
CA ILE A 204 -11.69 -7.10 -4.61
C ILE A 204 -12.36 -6.94 -5.98
#